data_00f0e5b6a13cb65a226033df6b232aed
#
_entry.id   00f0e5b6a13cb65a226033df6b232aed
#
_cell.length_a   1.000
_cell.length_b   1.000
_cell.length_c   1.000
_cell.angle_alpha   90.00
_cell.angle_beta   90.00
_cell.angle_gamma   90.00
#
_symmetry.space_group_name_H-M   'P 1'
#
loop_
_entity.id
_entity.type
_entity.pdbx_description
1 polymer ?
#
loop_
_entity_poly.entity_id
_entity_poly.type
_entity_poly.pdbx_seq_one_letter_code
_entity_poly.pdbx_strand_id
1 'polypeptide(L)'
;MFPALVRKTWRDDRRALIGWATGVALFTVIYTSFYSQFQGAAELKQAALPQGMLDFLGIADMLSPAGYLQATIFSLTGPLLVLMCAITLTARTIARPEEDGSMELLLANPLSRVAFAAQRLAATGSAITVVAAIPLILLMIVVPRVGMAISLSHVAAAGVGLIALVWCFTGITFLAGAASGARGTVMAVTGVLAVTTYLANAIGGMSDGWQWLRWLSPFHYFIGTDPLRTGWHPAQLLTLVAVGAVTAAIGVFLFDRRDVGV
;
A
#
# COMPACT_ATOMS: atom_id res chain seq x y z
N MET A 1 17.43 -22.96 4.93
CA MET A 1 16.06 -23.02 5.48
C MET A 1 15.18 -21.85 5.05
N PHE A 2 15.70 -20.62 5.01
CA PHE A 2 15.01 -19.41 4.53
C PHE A 2 14.27 -19.59 3.19
N PRO A 3 14.88 -20.17 2.13
CA PRO A 3 14.20 -20.33 0.84
C PRO A 3 13.02 -21.31 0.86
N ALA A 4 12.97 -22.25 1.80
CA ALA A 4 11.89 -23.23 1.86
C ALA A 4 10.59 -22.64 2.40
N LEU A 5 10.64 -21.79 3.43
CA LEU A 5 9.46 -21.09 3.99
C LEU A 5 8.92 -20.05 3.00
N VAL A 6 9.79 -19.29 2.34
CA VAL A 6 9.37 -18.34 1.30
C VAL A 6 8.65 -19.10 0.17
N ARG A 7 9.22 -20.19 -0.32
CA ARG A 7 8.59 -21.01 -1.37
C ARG A 7 7.24 -21.58 -0.92
N LYS A 8 7.13 -22.00 0.33
CA LYS A 8 5.86 -22.50 0.90
C LYS A 8 4.80 -21.41 0.93
N THR A 9 5.10 -20.24 1.49
CA THR A 9 4.17 -19.09 1.55
C THR A 9 3.69 -18.70 0.15
N TRP A 10 4.60 -18.62 -0.83
CA TRP A 10 4.24 -18.31 -2.21
C TRP A 10 3.35 -19.37 -2.87
N ARG A 11 3.54 -20.65 -2.52
CA ARG A 11 2.69 -21.73 -3.02
C ARG A 11 1.31 -21.72 -2.40
N ASP A 12 1.24 -21.54 -1.09
CA ASP A 12 0.00 -21.57 -0.32
C ASP A 12 -0.91 -20.39 -0.69
N ASP A 13 -0.32 -19.20 -0.91
CA ASP A 13 -1.06 -17.99 -1.27
C ASP A 13 -1.11 -17.71 -2.79
N ARG A 14 -0.61 -18.64 -3.64
CA ARG A 14 -0.48 -18.43 -5.08
C ARG A 14 -1.78 -17.95 -5.75
N ARG A 15 -2.91 -18.55 -5.42
CA ARG A 15 -4.21 -18.17 -6.03
C ARG A 15 -4.60 -16.75 -5.63
N ALA A 16 -4.42 -16.39 -4.36
CA ALA A 16 -4.67 -15.05 -3.87
C ALA A 16 -3.73 -14.02 -4.50
N LEU A 17 -2.43 -14.34 -4.58
CA LEU A 17 -1.43 -13.47 -5.21
C LEU A 17 -1.71 -13.23 -6.69
N ILE A 18 -2.08 -14.28 -7.45
CA ILE A 18 -2.46 -14.13 -8.85
C ILE A 18 -3.71 -13.26 -8.98
N GLY A 19 -4.73 -13.48 -8.15
CA GLY A 19 -5.96 -12.67 -8.16
C GLY A 19 -5.68 -11.20 -7.89
N TRP A 20 -4.91 -10.89 -6.84
CA TRP A 20 -4.52 -9.51 -6.52
C TRP A 20 -3.63 -8.89 -7.60
N ALA A 21 -2.64 -9.63 -8.10
CA ALA A 21 -1.75 -9.16 -9.16
C ALA A 21 -2.52 -8.83 -10.43
N THR A 22 -3.44 -9.70 -10.84
CA THR A 22 -4.30 -9.47 -12.01
C THR A 22 -5.24 -8.27 -11.80
N GLY A 23 -5.88 -8.17 -10.63
CA GLY A 23 -6.78 -7.05 -10.31
C GLY A 23 -6.06 -5.70 -10.33
N VAL A 24 -4.89 -5.62 -9.67
CA VAL A 24 -4.06 -4.40 -9.64
C VAL A 24 -3.52 -4.07 -11.04
N ALA A 25 -3.10 -5.08 -11.81
CA ALA A 25 -2.60 -4.88 -13.17
C ALA A 25 -3.70 -4.36 -14.09
N LEU A 26 -4.87 -5.00 -14.12
CA LEU A 26 -6.01 -4.57 -14.93
C LEU A 26 -6.44 -3.15 -14.57
N PHE A 27 -6.57 -2.87 -13.27
CA PHE A 27 -6.90 -1.53 -12.79
C PHE A 27 -5.91 -0.49 -13.33
N THR A 28 -4.60 -0.72 -13.15
CA THR A 28 -3.56 0.22 -13.57
C THR A 28 -3.57 0.44 -15.08
N VAL A 29 -3.64 -0.64 -15.88
CA VAL A 29 -3.63 -0.54 -17.34
C VAL A 29 -4.88 0.16 -17.85
N ILE A 30 -6.06 -0.21 -17.36
CA ILE A 30 -7.33 0.38 -17.80
C ILE A 30 -7.32 1.89 -17.55
N TYR A 31 -7.09 2.31 -16.30
CA TYR A 31 -7.13 3.75 -15.97
C TYR A 31 -6.04 4.54 -16.69
N THR A 32 -4.84 4.01 -16.86
CA THR A 32 -3.79 4.70 -17.60
C THR A 32 -4.12 4.80 -19.09
N SER A 33 -4.73 3.77 -19.68
CA SER A 33 -5.12 3.77 -21.10
C SER A 33 -6.29 4.71 -21.40
N PHE A 34 -7.15 4.99 -20.44
CA PHE A 34 -8.25 5.95 -20.59
C PHE A 34 -7.80 7.42 -20.63
N TYR A 35 -6.54 7.72 -20.31
CA TYR A 35 -6.03 9.08 -20.28
C TYR A 35 -6.23 9.85 -21.60
N SER A 36 -5.93 9.25 -22.75
CA SER A 36 -6.08 9.88 -24.06
C SER A 36 -7.54 10.23 -24.38
N GLN A 37 -8.47 9.37 -23.98
CA GLN A 37 -9.91 9.63 -24.16
C GLN A 37 -10.39 10.73 -23.20
N PHE A 38 -9.85 10.74 -21.97
CA PHE A 38 -10.16 11.78 -21.00
C PHE A 38 -9.67 13.15 -21.48
N GLN A 39 -8.47 13.25 -22.05
CA GLN A 39 -7.96 14.51 -22.63
C GLN A 39 -8.88 15.06 -23.72
N GLY A 40 -9.29 14.25 -24.69
CA GLY A 40 -10.19 14.68 -25.74
C GLY A 40 -11.55 15.20 -25.23
N ALA A 41 -12.11 14.53 -24.21
CA ALA A 41 -13.35 14.99 -23.57
C ALA A 41 -13.16 16.26 -22.72
N ALA A 42 -11.98 16.43 -22.16
CA ALA A 42 -11.64 17.56 -21.31
C ALA A 42 -11.32 18.83 -22.12
N GLU A 43 -10.71 18.71 -23.30
CA GLU A 43 -10.53 19.84 -24.23
C GLU A 43 -11.88 20.41 -24.68
N LEU A 44 -12.88 19.55 -24.94
CA LEU A 44 -14.23 19.99 -25.26
C LEU A 44 -14.89 20.72 -24.09
N LYS A 45 -14.67 20.28 -22.84
CA LYS A 45 -15.20 20.95 -21.65
C LYS A 45 -14.47 22.26 -21.32
N GLN A 46 -13.16 22.35 -21.57
CA GLN A 46 -12.41 23.60 -21.44
C GLN A 46 -12.91 24.68 -22.38
N ALA A 47 -13.27 24.31 -23.60
CA ALA A 47 -13.85 25.24 -24.56
C ALA A 47 -15.26 25.71 -24.16
N ALA A 48 -15.97 24.95 -23.33
CA ALA A 48 -17.37 25.23 -22.95
C ALA A 48 -17.54 25.90 -21.58
N LEU A 49 -16.51 25.87 -20.70
CA LEU A 49 -16.63 26.33 -19.31
C LEU A 49 -15.64 27.48 -19.01
N PRO A 50 -16.04 28.50 -18.23
CA PRO A 50 -15.13 29.53 -17.74
C PRO A 50 -14.01 28.95 -16.87
N GLN A 51 -12.80 29.50 -16.95
CA GLN A 51 -11.61 29.03 -16.21
C GLN A 51 -11.85 28.90 -14.69
N GLY A 52 -12.50 29.90 -14.08
CA GLY A 52 -12.82 29.86 -12.66
C GLY A 52 -13.74 28.70 -12.23
N MET A 53 -14.56 28.18 -13.14
CA MET A 53 -15.40 27.01 -12.90
C MET A 53 -14.62 25.70 -13.02
N LEU A 54 -13.62 25.66 -13.91
CA LEU A 54 -12.69 24.53 -14.07
C LEU A 54 -11.81 24.39 -12.83
N ASP A 55 -11.32 25.51 -12.29
CA ASP A 55 -10.50 25.55 -11.08
C ASP A 55 -11.31 25.14 -9.85
N PHE A 56 -12.54 25.64 -9.74
CA PHE A 56 -13.46 25.29 -8.63
C PHE A 56 -13.80 23.78 -8.63
N LEU A 57 -13.95 23.17 -9.79
CA LEU A 57 -14.25 21.74 -9.93
C LEU A 57 -13.00 20.86 -9.86
N GLY A 58 -11.79 21.44 -9.75
CA GLY A 58 -10.52 20.72 -9.75
C GLY A 58 -10.21 20.01 -11.08
N ILE A 59 -10.95 20.32 -12.14
CA ILE A 59 -10.80 19.68 -13.45
C ILE A 59 -9.49 20.12 -14.11
N ALA A 60 -9.06 21.35 -13.87
CA ALA A 60 -7.79 21.88 -14.40
C ALA A 60 -6.59 21.04 -13.95
N ASP A 61 -6.61 20.56 -12.71
CA ASP A 61 -5.56 19.71 -12.14
C ASP A 61 -5.56 18.30 -12.74
N MET A 62 -6.75 17.72 -12.93
CA MET A 62 -6.92 16.41 -13.57
C MET A 62 -6.53 16.39 -15.06
N LEU A 63 -6.44 17.57 -15.72
CA LEU A 63 -5.98 17.68 -17.11
C LEU A 63 -4.48 17.46 -17.25
N SER A 64 -3.71 17.74 -16.19
CA SER A 64 -2.29 17.44 -16.19
C SER A 64 -2.06 15.91 -16.05
N PRO A 65 -1.03 15.33 -16.71
CA PRO A 65 -0.70 13.92 -16.54
C PRO A 65 -0.46 13.53 -15.09
N ALA A 66 0.20 14.39 -14.32
CA ALA A 66 0.46 14.19 -12.89
C ALA A 66 -0.83 14.19 -12.09
N GLY A 67 -1.70 15.18 -12.27
CA GLY A 67 -2.98 15.27 -11.56
C GLY A 67 -3.92 14.12 -11.91
N TYR A 68 -3.94 13.68 -13.17
CA TYR A 68 -4.71 12.52 -13.60
C TYR A 68 -4.27 11.24 -12.88
N LEU A 69 -2.97 10.91 -12.90
CA LEU A 69 -2.42 9.75 -12.21
C LEU A 69 -2.62 9.84 -10.69
N GLN A 70 -2.45 11.04 -10.13
CA GLN A 70 -2.70 11.29 -8.71
C GLN A 70 -4.15 10.98 -8.35
N ALA A 71 -5.11 11.54 -9.07
CA ALA A 71 -6.53 11.38 -8.79
C ALA A 71 -7.02 9.94 -9.01
N THR A 72 -6.58 9.29 -10.08
CA THR A 72 -7.11 7.98 -10.49
C THR A 72 -6.39 6.80 -9.83
N ILE A 73 -5.05 6.85 -9.74
CA ILE A 73 -4.23 5.71 -9.31
C ILE A 73 -3.73 5.88 -7.88
N PHE A 74 -3.16 7.05 -7.53
CA PHE A 74 -2.43 7.19 -6.26
C PHE A 74 -3.24 7.75 -5.10
N SER A 75 -4.39 8.45 -5.34
CA SER A 75 -5.16 9.05 -4.23
C SER A 75 -5.85 8.02 -3.35
N LEU A 76 -6.67 7.15 -3.92
CA LEU A 76 -7.51 6.23 -3.14
C LEU A 76 -7.43 4.80 -3.66
N THR A 77 -7.79 4.58 -4.93
CA THR A 77 -8.10 3.23 -5.43
C THR A 77 -6.87 2.34 -5.48
N GLY A 78 -5.73 2.84 -5.97
CA GLY A 78 -4.48 2.08 -6.01
C GLY A 78 -3.97 1.70 -4.62
N PRO A 79 -3.78 2.66 -3.70
CA PRO A 79 -3.45 2.37 -2.31
C PRO A 79 -4.43 1.40 -1.65
N LEU A 80 -5.74 1.60 -1.84
CA LEU A 80 -6.78 0.74 -1.27
C LEU A 80 -6.60 -0.73 -1.72
N LEU A 81 -6.46 -0.97 -3.03
CA LEU A 81 -6.29 -2.32 -3.58
C LEU A 81 -5.04 -3.01 -3.02
N VAL A 82 -3.90 -2.31 -3.00
CA VAL A 82 -2.64 -2.90 -2.56
C VAL A 82 -2.61 -3.07 -1.04
N LEU A 83 -3.20 -2.14 -0.27
CA LEU A 83 -3.34 -2.27 1.19
C LEU A 83 -4.28 -3.40 1.57
N MET A 84 -5.40 -3.59 0.87
CA MET A 84 -6.30 -4.74 1.10
C MET A 84 -5.57 -6.06 0.88
N CYS A 85 -4.75 -6.15 -0.17
CA CYS A 85 -3.87 -7.30 -0.40
C CYS A 85 -2.92 -7.50 0.78
N ALA A 86 -2.18 -6.46 1.18
CA ALA A 86 -1.19 -6.50 2.24
C ALA A 86 -1.80 -6.92 3.59
N ILE A 87 -2.89 -6.29 4.01
CA ILE A 87 -3.60 -6.58 5.25
C ILE A 87 -4.11 -8.02 5.25
N THR A 88 -4.74 -8.46 4.15
CA THR A 88 -5.29 -9.80 4.05
C THR A 88 -4.23 -10.89 4.11
N LEU A 89 -3.12 -10.72 3.39
CA LEU A 89 -2.02 -11.70 3.38
C LEU A 89 -1.27 -11.72 4.71
N THR A 90 -1.00 -10.55 5.29
CA THR A 90 -0.30 -10.46 6.58
C THR A 90 -1.14 -11.03 7.72
N ALA A 91 -2.44 -10.73 7.77
CA ALA A 91 -3.35 -11.28 8.77
C ALA A 91 -3.42 -12.82 8.69
N ARG A 92 -3.44 -13.40 7.48
CA ARG A 92 -3.39 -14.86 7.29
C ARG A 92 -2.09 -15.47 7.79
N THR A 93 -0.98 -14.78 7.63
CA THR A 93 0.35 -15.32 7.93
C THR A 93 0.52 -15.61 9.42
N ILE A 94 -0.09 -14.82 10.32
CA ILE A 94 0.05 -14.94 11.75
C ILE A 94 -1.13 -15.70 12.36
N ALA A 95 -2.35 -15.29 12.06
CA ALA A 95 -3.53 -15.80 12.72
C ALA A 95 -3.94 -17.22 12.24
N ARG A 96 -3.69 -17.56 10.96
CA ARG A 96 -4.11 -18.86 10.43
C ARG A 96 -3.47 -20.08 11.12
N PRO A 97 -2.16 -20.11 11.44
CA PRO A 97 -1.58 -21.23 12.17
C PRO A 97 -2.13 -21.39 13.59
N GLU A 98 -2.57 -20.30 14.22
CA GLU A 98 -3.23 -20.32 15.52
C GLU A 98 -4.66 -20.85 15.40
N GLU A 99 -5.43 -20.35 14.45
CA GLU A 99 -6.82 -20.77 14.19
C GLU A 99 -6.92 -22.25 13.77
N ASP A 100 -5.98 -22.76 12.96
CA ASP A 100 -5.95 -24.14 12.45
C ASP A 100 -5.30 -25.13 13.46
N GLY A 101 -4.82 -24.68 14.64
CA GLY A 101 -4.13 -25.52 15.64
C GLY A 101 -2.77 -26.08 15.17
N SER A 102 -2.28 -25.64 14.00
CA SER A 102 -1.03 -26.13 13.42
C SER A 102 0.23 -25.48 14.02
N MET A 103 0.07 -24.54 14.95
CA MET A 103 1.17 -23.80 15.57
C MET A 103 2.11 -24.70 16.34
N GLU A 104 1.59 -25.71 17.06
CA GLU A 104 2.40 -26.68 17.81
C GLU A 104 3.32 -27.50 16.91
N LEU A 105 2.80 -27.96 15.76
CA LEU A 105 3.57 -28.72 14.78
C LEU A 105 4.68 -27.87 14.13
N LEU A 106 4.43 -26.55 13.99
CA LEU A 106 5.41 -25.61 13.44
C LEU A 106 6.50 -25.27 14.45
N LEU A 107 6.16 -25.19 15.75
CA LEU A 107 7.10 -24.92 16.84
C LEU A 107 7.88 -26.17 17.29
N ALA A 108 7.45 -27.38 16.92
CA ALA A 108 8.21 -28.62 17.15
C ALA A 108 9.53 -28.69 16.32
N ASN A 109 9.70 -27.81 15.32
CA ASN A 109 10.97 -27.66 14.63
C ASN A 109 11.97 -26.85 15.48
N PRO A 110 13.30 -27.08 15.34
CA PRO A 110 14.33 -26.40 16.14
C PRO A 110 14.57 -24.96 15.64
N LEU A 111 13.51 -24.17 15.53
CA LEU A 111 13.54 -22.74 15.17
C LEU A 111 13.11 -21.91 16.37
N SER A 112 13.85 -20.84 16.69
CA SER A 112 13.37 -19.87 17.67
C SER A 112 12.11 -19.18 17.16
N ARG A 113 11.19 -18.85 18.08
CA ARG A 113 9.92 -18.12 17.76
C ARG A 113 10.20 -16.83 17.00
N VAL A 114 11.25 -16.09 17.38
CA VAL A 114 11.72 -14.87 16.71
C VAL A 114 12.12 -15.16 15.26
N ALA A 115 12.93 -16.20 15.02
CA ALA A 115 13.36 -16.56 13.66
C ALA A 115 12.17 -16.98 12.79
N PHE A 116 11.20 -17.70 13.35
CA PHE A 116 9.98 -18.10 12.67
C PHE A 116 9.14 -16.87 12.27
N ALA A 117 8.86 -15.97 13.21
CA ALA A 117 8.10 -14.76 12.97
C ALA A 117 8.75 -13.85 11.93
N ALA A 118 10.07 -13.61 12.05
CA ALA A 118 10.83 -12.80 11.09
C ALA A 118 10.85 -13.42 9.68
N GLN A 119 11.02 -14.74 9.56
CA GLN A 119 10.99 -15.43 8.27
C GLN A 119 9.61 -15.38 7.62
N ARG A 120 8.54 -15.52 8.40
CA ARG A 120 7.16 -15.36 7.93
C ARG A 120 6.89 -13.97 7.43
N LEU A 121 7.29 -12.95 8.20
CA LEU A 121 7.16 -11.54 7.80
C LEU A 121 7.93 -11.27 6.50
N ALA A 122 9.16 -11.72 6.38
CA ALA A 122 9.97 -11.55 5.17
C ALA A 122 9.37 -12.26 3.96
N ALA A 123 8.85 -13.47 4.13
CA ALA A 123 8.20 -14.23 3.06
C ALA A 123 6.93 -13.52 2.56
N THR A 124 6.06 -13.10 3.48
CA THR A 124 4.83 -12.38 3.14
C THR A 124 5.13 -10.99 2.59
N GLY A 125 6.06 -10.26 3.21
CA GLY A 125 6.51 -8.96 2.74
C GLY A 125 7.08 -9.01 1.32
N SER A 126 7.85 -10.03 0.97
CA SER A 126 8.35 -10.21 -0.41
C SER A 126 7.21 -10.41 -1.41
N ALA A 127 6.20 -11.21 -1.08
CA ALA A 127 5.04 -11.46 -1.92
C ALA A 127 4.20 -10.18 -2.12
N ILE A 128 3.98 -9.43 -1.05
CA ILE A 128 3.27 -8.15 -1.08
C ILE A 128 4.04 -7.11 -1.90
N THR A 129 5.37 -7.06 -1.77
CA THR A 129 6.22 -6.15 -2.54
C THR A 129 6.07 -6.39 -4.05
N VAL A 130 6.00 -7.65 -4.48
CA VAL A 130 5.78 -7.98 -5.90
C VAL A 130 4.44 -7.43 -6.38
N VAL A 131 3.35 -7.59 -5.62
CA VAL A 131 2.04 -7.02 -5.98
C VAL A 131 2.07 -5.49 -5.97
N ALA A 132 2.69 -4.88 -4.96
CA ALA A 132 2.81 -3.42 -4.85
C ALA A 132 3.71 -2.78 -5.92
N ALA A 133 4.64 -3.54 -6.50
CA ALA A 133 5.49 -3.09 -7.60
C ALA A 133 4.78 -3.12 -8.96
N ILE A 134 3.65 -3.81 -9.10
CA ILE A 134 2.92 -3.92 -10.37
C ILE A 134 2.51 -2.55 -10.93
N PRO A 135 1.85 -1.66 -10.16
CA PRO A 135 1.52 -0.31 -10.65
C PRO A 135 2.75 0.45 -11.14
N LEU A 136 3.84 0.42 -10.37
CA LEU A 136 5.10 1.06 -10.76
C LEU A 136 5.60 0.54 -12.11
N ILE A 137 5.74 -0.78 -12.25
CA ILE A 137 6.28 -1.42 -13.46
C ILE A 137 5.37 -1.11 -14.66
N LEU A 138 4.06 -1.23 -14.50
CA LEU A 138 3.10 -0.99 -15.57
C LEU A 138 3.06 0.49 -15.97
N LEU A 139 3.10 1.43 -15.01
CA LEU A 139 3.16 2.85 -15.31
C LEU A 139 4.44 3.23 -16.05
N MET A 140 5.60 2.68 -15.67
CA MET A 140 6.85 2.90 -16.40
C MET A 140 6.78 2.46 -17.87
N ILE A 141 5.93 1.48 -18.17
CA ILE A 141 5.74 0.93 -19.52
C ILE A 141 4.64 1.68 -20.29
N VAL A 142 3.51 1.96 -19.63
CA VAL A 142 2.30 2.48 -20.31
C VAL A 142 2.34 3.99 -20.46
N VAL A 143 2.85 4.74 -19.48
CA VAL A 143 2.93 6.22 -19.52
C VAL A 143 3.58 6.74 -20.79
N PRO A 144 4.76 6.26 -21.22
CA PRO A 144 5.36 6.71 -22.47
C PRO A 144 4.54 6.36 -23.73
N ARG A 145 3.84 5.19 -23.69
CA ARG A 145 3.05 4.71 -24.83
C ARG A 145 1.76 5.51 -25.05
N VAL A 146 1.20 6.03 -23.97
CA VAL A 146 -0.03 6.85 -24.02
C VAL A 146 0.29 8.34 -24.27
N GLY A 147 1.58 8.69 -24.35
CA GLY A 147 2.01 10.07 -24.62
C GLY A 147 1.85 11.02 -23.43
N MET A 148 1.82 10.52 -22.21
CA MET A 148 1.81 11.36 -21.01
C MET A 148 3.14 12.09 -20.84
N ALA A 149 3.11 13.42 -20.87
CA ALA A 149 4.28 14.28 -20.66
C ALA A 149 4.60 14.40 -19.15
N ILE A 150 5.08 13.28 -18.55
CA ILE A 150 5.51 13.22 -17.15
C ILE A 150 6.87 12.53 -17.05
N SER A 151 7.71 13.00 -16.13
CA SER A 151 9.01 12.37 -15.88
C SER A 151 8.84 10.96 -15.30
N LEU A 152 9.48 9.97 -15.91
CA LEU A 152 9.49 8.59 -15.38
C LEU A 152 10.13 8.51 -13.99
N SER A 153 11.05 9.41 -13.66
CA SER A 153 11.61 9.53 -12.31
C SER A 153 10.54 9.91 -11.27
N HIS A 154 9.60 10.78 -11.62
CA HIS A 154 8.49 11.16 -10.75
C HIS A 154 7.48 10.01 -10.58
N VAL A 155 7.19 9.30 -11.65
CA VAL A 155 6.38 8.07 -11.61
C VAL A 155 7.04 7.03 -10.72
N ALA A 156 8.36 6.87 -10.81
CA ALA A 156 9.13 5.96 -9.96
C ALA A 156 9.05 6.39 -8.48
N ALA A 157 9.18 7.69 -8.19
CA ALA A 157 9.07 8.21 -6.82
C ALA A 157 7.70 7.90 -6.20
N ALA A 158 6.61 8.13 -6.93
CA ALA A 158 5.25 7.80 -6.48
C ALA A 158 5.05 6.30 -6.28
N GLY A 159 5.53 5.46 -7.21
CA GLY A 159 5.42 4.00 -7.11
C GLY A 159 6.22 3.42 -5.94
N VAL A 160 7.44 3.91 -5.71
CA VAL A 160 8.25 3.53 -4.53
C VAL A 160 7.59 4.03 -3.24
N GLY A 161 6.98 5.21 -3.25
CA GLY A 161 6.16 5.72 -2.15
C GLY A 161 5.00 4.78 -1.80
N LEU A 162 4.31 4.25 -2.80
CA LEU A 162 3.24 3.26 -2.61
C LEU A 162 3.78 1.97 -1.96
N ILE A 163 4.93 1.47 -2.40
CA ILE A 163 5.58 0.30 -1.80
C ILE A 163 5.94 0.59 -0.33
N ALA A 164 6.48 1.77 -0.02
CA ALA A 164 6.82 2.16 1.34
C ALA A 164 5.58 2.28 2.25
N LEU A 165 4.47 2.83 1.74
CA LEU A 165 3.18 2.87 2.44
C LEU A 165 2.70 1.46 2.77
N VAL A 166 2.78 0.55 1.83
CA VAL A 166 2.38 -0.85 1.99
C VAL A 166 3.24 -1.55 3.06
N TRP A 167 4.55 -1.32 3.08
CA TRP A 167 5.44 -1.82 4.12
C TRP A 167 5.09 -1.26 5.51
N CYS A 168 4.74 0.02 5.60
CA CYS A 168 4.26 0.64 6.84
C CYS A 168 3.04 -0.13 7.38
N PHE A 169 2.01 -0.33 6.56
CA PHE A 169 0.81 -1.07 6.98
C PHE A 169 1.06 -2.57 7.18
N THR A 170 1.99 -3.18 6.47
CA THR A 170 2.40 -4.58 6.71
C THR A 170 2.97 -4.74 8.11
N GLY A 171 3.84 -3.83 8.55
CA GLY A 171 4.38 -3.83 9.92
C GLY A 171 3.30 -3.64 10.98
N ILE A 172 2.39 -2.69 10.78
CA ILE A 172 1.25 -2.44 11.69
C ILE A 172 0.32 -3.66 11.75
N THR A 173 0.00 -4.28 10.61
CA THR A 173 -0.84 -5.48 10.55
C THR A 173 -0.17 -6.66 11.26
N PHE A 174 1.14 -6.79 11.09
CA PHE A 174 1.93 -7.83 11.76
C PHE A 174 1.91 -7.65 13.28
N LEU A 175 2.08 -6.41 13.76
CA LEU A 175 1.98 -6.06 15.17
C LEU A 175 0.59 -6.41 15.75
N ALA A 176 -0.48 -6.00 15.05
CA ALA A 176 -1.85 -6.32 15.46
C ALA A 176 -2.10 -7.83 15.51
N GLY A 177 -1.52 -8.59 14.57
CA GLY A 177 -1.58 -10.04 14.53
C GLY A 177 -0.85 -10.70 15.69
N ALA A 178 0.36 -10.25 16.00
CA ALA A 178 1.14 -10.72 17.12
C ALA A 178 0.45 -10.43 18.47
N ALA A 179 -0.30 -9.33 18.56
CA ALA A 179 -1.02 -8.96 19.77
C ALA A 179 -2.34 -9.73 19.96
N SER A 180 -3.12 -9.97 18.90
CA SER A 180 -4.49 -10.51 19.00
C SER A 180 -4.64 -11.98 18.65
N GLY A 181 -3.83 -12.52 17.74
CA GLY A 181 -3.92 -13.90 17.24
C GLY A 181 -5.17 -14.21 16.41
N ALA A 182 -6.16 -13.33 16.36
CA ALA A 182 -7.42 -13.54 15.68
C ALA A 182 -7.47 -12.75 14.35
N ARG A 183 -7.59 -13.45 13.24
CA ARG A 183 -7.57 -12.85 11.89
C ARG A 183 -8.63 -11.76 11.69
N GLY A 184 -9.86 -12.00 12.17
CA GLY A 184 -10.94 -11.02 12.06
C GLY A 184 -10.62 -9.72 12.76
N THR A 185 -10.09 -9.79 13.98
CA THR A 185 -9.65 -8.62 14.76
C THR A 185 -8.52 -7.86 14.07
N VAL A 186 -7.51 -8.57 13.54
CA VAL A 186 -6.39 -7.97 12.83
C VAL A 186 -6.88 -7.18 11.62
N MET A 187 -7.74 -7.79 10.80
CA MET A 187 -8.29 -7.14 9.61
C MET A 187 -9.16 -5.92 9.97
N ALA A 188 -9.99 -6.04 11.01
CA ALA A 188 -10.85 -4.94 11.45
C ALA A 188 -10.00 -3.76 11.98
N VAL A 189 -9.08 -4.02 12.91
CA VAL A 189 -8.23 -2.97 13.50
C VAL A 189 -7.38 -2.27 12.45
N THR A 190 -6.70 -3.03 11.58
CA THR A 190 -5.83 -2.44 10.56
C THR A 190 -6.63 -1.76 9.46
N GLY A 191 -7.79 -2.30 9.09
CA GLY A 191 -8.70 -1.69 8.11
C GLY A 191 -9.26 -0.38 8.63
N VAL A 192 -9.75 -0.33 9.87
CA VAL A 192 -10.22 0.90 10.52
C VAL A 192 -9.09 1.92 10.60
N LEU A 193 -7.88 1.50 10.99
CA LEU A 193 -6.72 2.40 11.06
C LEU A 193 -6.38 2.97 9.67
N ALA A 194 -6.40 2.16 8.61
CA ALA A 194 -6.14 2.62 7.25
C ALA A 194 -7.17 3.68 6.82
N VAL A 195 -8.47 3.43 7.03
CA VAL A 195 -9.53 4.37 6.71
C VAL A 195 -9.42 5.64 7.55
N THR A 196 -9.21 5.52 8.86
CA THR A 196 -9.11 6.68 9.76
C THR A 196 -7.92 7.57 9.40
N THR A 197 -6.75 6.99 9.12
CA THR A 197 -5.56 7.75 8.74
C THR A 197 -5.70 8.36 7.35
N TYR A 198 -6.37 7.71 6.41
CA TYR A 198 -6.72 8.31 5.12
C TYR A 198 -7.63 9.53 5.28
N LEU A 199 -8.71 9.40 6.06
CA LEU A 199 -9.62 10.51 6.35
C LEU A 199 -8.91 11.65 7.12
N ALA A 200 -8.03 11.32 8.07
CA ALA A 200 -7.24 12.30 8.79
C ALA A 200 -6.34 13.11 7.84
N ASN A 201 -5.73 12.46 6.83
CA ASN A 201 -4.98 13.17 5.79
C ASN A 201 -5.88 14.08 4.94
N ALA A 202 -7.07 13.61 4.55
CA ALA A 202 -8.00 14.37 3.73
C ALA A 202 -8.54 15.59 4.50
N ILE A 203 -9.05 15.40 5.72
CA ILE A 203 -9.61 16.46 6.57
C ILE A 203 -8.52 17.48 6.95
N GLY A 204 -7.34 17.02 7.34
CA GLY A 204 -6.22 17.90 7.68
C GLY A 204 -5.68 18.72 6.50
N GLY A 205 -6.06 18.37 5.26
CA GLY A 205 -5.81 19.17 4.06
C GLY A 205 -6.85 20.26 3.81
N MET A 206 -8.02 20.19 4.43
CA MET A 206 -9.15 21.10 4.15
C MET A 206 -9.16 22.35 5.06
N SER A 207 -8.51 22.30 6.22
CA SER A 207 -8.58 23.41 7.21
C SER A 207 -7.29 23.54 8.00
N ASP A 208 -6.84 24.77 8.21
CA ASP A 208 -5.61 25.09 8.95
C ASP A 208 -5.62 24.60 10.40
N GLY A 209 -6.79 24.59 11.06
CA GLY A 209 -6.92 24.11 12.44
C GLY A 209 -6.71 22.60 12.61
N TRP A 210 -6.81 21.82 11.54
CA TRP A 210 -6.71 20.36 11.55
C TRP A 210 -5.44 19.82 10.89
N GLN A 211 -4.51 20.69 10.51
CA GLN A 211 -3.28 20.30 9.82
C GLN A 211 -2.42 19.27 10.58
N TRP A 212 -2.46 19.29 11.92
CA TRP A 212 -1.74 18.33 12.74
C TRP A 212 -2.16 16.88 12.52
N LEU A 213 -3.43 16.63 12.09
CA LEU A 213 -3.91 15.28 11.75
C LEU A 213 -3.14 14.66 10.58
N ARG A 214 -2.65 15.48 9.64
CA ARG A 214 -1.88 14.99 8.50
C ARG A 214 -0.57 14.34 8.94
N TRP A 215 0.09 14.90 9.95
CA TRP A 215 1.37 14.38 10.45
C TRP A 215 1.25 13.00 11.09
N LEU A 216 0.07 12.61 11.57
CA LEU A 216 -0.21 11.28 12.12
C LEU A 216 -0.55 10.26 11.02
N SER A 217 -0.79 10.72 9.80
CA SER A 217 -1.23 9.86 8.70
C SER A 217 -0.05 9.36 7.85
N PRO A 218 0.11 8.04 7.68
CA PRO A 218 1.05 7.49 6.70
C PRO A 218 0.79 7.98 5.27
N PHE A 219 -0.46 8.32 4.93
CA PHE A 219 -0.82 8.85 3.61
C PHE A 219 -0.23 10.24 3.37
N HIS A 220 -0.03 11.06 4.39
CA HIS A 220 0.66 12.34 4.26
C HIS A 220 2.10 12.17 3.76
N TYR A 221 2.81 11.20 4.29
CA TYR A 221 4.18 10.89 3.88
C TYR A 221 4.25 10.22 2.51
N PHE A 222 3.15 9.63 2.05
CA PHE A 222 3.06 9.02 0.73
C PHE A 222 2.76 10.02 -0.38
N ILE A 223 1.66 10.80 -0.25
CA ILE A 223 1.15 11.69 -1.31
C ILE A 223 1.21 13.17 -0.97
N GLY A 224 1.49 13.53 0.28
CA GLY A 224 1.40 14.92 0.75
C GLY A 224 2.38 15.88 0.10
N THR A 225 3.47 15.39 -0.48
CA THR A 225 4.45 16.18 -1.24
C THR A 225 4.23 16.18 -2.74
N ASP A 226 3.18 15.52 -3.22
CA ASP A 226 2.90 15.38 -4.66
C ASP A 226 4.11 14.84 -5.46
N PRO A 227 4.55 13.59 -5.20
CA PRO A 227 5.76 13.03 -5.81
C PRO A 227 5.70 12.95 -7.34
N LEU A 228 4.50 12.98 -7.93
CA LEU A 228 4.33 13.00 -9.39
C LEU A 228 4.76 14.34 -10.01
N ARG A 229 4.78 15.42 -9.24
CA ARG A 229 5.23 16.76 -9.68
C ARG A 229 6.61 17.12 -9.15
N THR A 230 6.87 16.81 -7.88
CA THR A 230 8.07 17.26 -7.16
C THR A 230 9.19 16.21 -7.15
N GLY A 231 8.86 14.94 -7.42
CA GLY A 231 9.83 13.86 -7.50
C GLY A 231 10.14 13.20 -6.15
N TRP A 232 11.41 12.92 -5.91
CA TRP A 232 11.88 12.14 -4.77
C TRP A 232 11.92 12.92 -3.46
N HIS A 233 11.32 12.35 -2.40
CA HIS A 233 11.37 12.85 -1.03
C HIS A 233 11.89 11.78 -0.06
N PRO A 234 13.22 11.59 0.04
CA PRO A 234 13.82 10.49 0.82
C PRO A 234 13.41 10.47 2.28
N ALA A 235 13.28 11.65 2.91
CA ALA A 235 12.88 11.74 4.32
C ALA A 235 11.51 11.12 4.59
N GLN A 236 10.56 11.33 3.69
CA GLN A 236 9.20 10.78 3.81
C GLN A 236 9.16 9.27 3.57
N LEU A 237 9.91 8.80 2.57
CA LEU A 237 10.07 7.38 2.32
C LEU A 237 10.69 6.67 3.52
N LEU A 238 11.74 7.26 4.10
CA LEU A 238 12.39 6.75 5.31
C LEU A 238 11.45 6.72 6.50
N THR A 239 10.59 7.73 6.68
CA THR A 239 9.58 7.74 7.75
C THR A 239 8.62 6.55 7.62
N LEU A 240 8.07 6.30 6.43
CA LEU A 240 7.17 5.17 6.19
C LEU A 240 7.85 3.82 6.46
N VAL A 241 9.07 3.64 5.95
CA VAL A 241 9.85 2.43 6.15
C VAL A 241 10.21 2.26 7.63
N ALA A 242 10.60 3.32 8.32
CA ALA A 242 10.95 3.29 9.75
C ALA A 242 9.74 2.90 10.61
N VAL A 243 8.57 3.50 10.38
CA VAL A 243 7.33 3.13 11.09
C VAL A 243 6.99 1.66 10.85
N GLY A 244 7.07 1.19 9.60
CA GLY A 244 6.83 -0.22 9.26
C GLY A 244 7.83 -1.15 9.94
N ALA A 245 9.12 -0.82 9.93
CA ALA A 245 10.17 -1.62 10.55
C ALA A 245 10.04 -1.67 12.08
N VAL A 246 9.78 -0.52 12.72
CA VAL A 246 9.60 -0.43 14.18
C VAL A 246 8.37 -1.25 14.62
N THR A 247 7.23 -1.07 13.96
CA THR A 247 6.02 -1.82 14.30
C THR A 247 6.20 -3.32 14.05
N ALA A 248 6.88 -3.71 12.98
CA ALA A 248 7.22 -5.11 12.72
C ALA A 248 8.15 -5.70 13.80
N ALA A 249 9.18 -4.95 14.23
CA ALA A 249 10.09 -5.39 15.29
C ALA A 249 9.38 -5.56 16.63
N ILE A 250 8.50 -4.61 16.99
CA ILE A 250 7.65 -4.74 18.19
C ILE A 250 6.74 -5.99 18.07
N GLY A 251 6.16 -6.22 16.89
CA GLY A 251 5.35 -7.41 16.61
C GLY A 251 6.12 -8.71 16.80
N VAL A 252 7.35 -8.81 16.31
CA VAL A 252 8.23 -9.98 16.52
C VAL A 252 8.52 -10.18 18.01
N PHE A 253 8.79 -9.11 18.74
CA PHE A 253 9.05 -9.17 20.19
C PHE A 253 7.81 -9.60 20.99
N LEU A 254 6.63 -9.10 20.68
CA LEU A 254 5.38 -9.50 21.33
C LEU A 254 5.04 -10.95 21.03
N PHE A 255 5.27 -11.40 19.80
CA PHE A 255 5.06 -12.79 19.42
C PHE A 255 5.94 -13.77 20.22
N ASP A 256 7.19 -13.38 20.54
CA ASP A 256 8.10 -14.20 21.35
C ASP A 256 7.65 -14.34 22.80
N ARG A 257 7.07 -13.27 23.36
CA ARG A 257 6.62 -13.22 24.77
C ARG A 257 5.20 -13.75 24.99
N ARG A 258 4.45 -13.92 23.94
CA ARG A 258 3.08 -14.42 24.05
C ARG A 258 3.10 -15.92 24.29
N ASP A 259 2.49 -16.36 25.39
CA ASP A 259 2.14 -17.76 25.56
C ASP A 259 1.08 -18.10 24.51
N VAL A 260 1.50 -18.82 23.48
CA VAL A 260 0.60 -19.39 22.48
C VAL A 260 -0.07 -20.55 23.22
N GLY A 261 -1.21 -20.22 23.85
CA GLY A 261 -1.90 -21.11 24.77
C GLY A 261 -2.36 -22.39 24.09
N VAL A 262 -2.17 -23.44 24.81
CA VAL A 262 -2.81 -24.73 24.67
C VAL A 262 -4.31 -24.57 24.93
#